data_affa5d40db91c53d52f1345b2ce25c47
#
_entry.id   affa5d40db91c53d52f1345b2ce25c47
#
_cell.length_a   1.000
_cell.length_b   1.000
_cell.length_c   1.000
_cell.angle_alpha   90.00
_cell.angle_beta   90.00
_cell.angle_gamma   90.00
#
_symmetry.space_group_name_H-M   'P 1'
#
loop_
_entity.id
_entity.type
_entity.pdbx_description
1 polymer ?
#
loop_
_entity_poly.entity_id
_entity_poly.type
_entity_poly.pdbx_seq_one_letter_code
_entity_poly.pdbx_strand_id
1 'polypeptide(L)'
;MKVRLTSLRTHAASLALTIGLGAAAPALAAQCGNSAGGFNQWKQEFAQEAVRAGISQGTVQSALMPTSYSNQVIKLDRNQHSMNISLEAFMQRRAPASFVKKGKRIIQQNAGLLNSIEKSYGVQKEIIVAIWGMETGFGANSGSMNIFSSLATLAYDCRRSAFFTEELLAALAIVDRGDMKPSQMKGAWAGEIGQTQFLAKNYLRFAVDGDGNGRRDLINSKADVLASTANFLRQHGWRPGAGYQQGEPNFAILRDWNRAGVYQKALALFASKLAN
;
A
#
# COMPACT_ATOMS: atom_id res chain seq x y z
N MET A 1 76.00 58.39 -12.50
CA MET A 1 74.59 58.73 -12.31
C MET A 1 73.94 57.50 -11.77
N LYS A 2 73.69 57.47 -10.42
CA LYS A 2 73.13 56.26 -9.71
C LYS A 2 71.64 56.44 -9.51
N VAL A 3 70.82 55.56 -10.12
CA VAL A 3 69.38 55.50 -9.94
C VAL A 3 69.08 54.54 -8.78
N ARG A 4 68.43 55.08 -7.76
CA ARG A 4 67.91 54.26 -6.61
C ARG A 4 66.54 53.72 -6.99
N LEU A 5 66.38 52.37 -6.91
CA LEU A 5 65.12 51.74 -6.98
C LEU A 5 64.53 51.62 -5.56
N THR A 6 63.36 52.20 -5.33
CA THR A 6 62.53 52.06 -4.13
C THR A 6 61.58 50.86 -4.28
N SER A 7 61.72 49.91 -3.35
CA SER A 7 60.86 48.76 -3.31
C SER A 7 59.49 49.05 -2.62
N LEU A 8 58.39 48.91 -3.34
CA LEU A 8 57.06 48.89 -2.75
C LEU A 8 56.78 47.50 -2.14
N ARG A 9 56.55 47.47 -0.84
CA ARG A 9 56.04 46.29 -0.14
C ARG A 9 54.52 46.31 -0.22
N THR A 10 53.93 45.37 -0.97
CA THR A 10 52.49 45.06 -0.98
C THR A 10 52.15 44.12 0.17
N HIS A 11 51.29 44.60 1.11
CA HIS A 11 50.73 43.75 2.16
C HIS A 11 49.52 43.00 1.58
N ALA A 12 49.64 41.71 1.40
CA ALA A 12 48.50 40.84 1.09
C ALA A 12 47.77 40.51 2.40
N ALA A 13 46.57 41.02 2.56
CA ALA A 13 45.67 40.62 3.63
C ALA A 13 44.98 39.30 3.24
N SER A 14 45.36 38.21 3.89
CA SER A 14 44.70 36.91 3.73
C SER A 14 43.40 36.88 4.53
N LEU A 15 42.26 36.92 3.84
CA LEU A 15 40.96 36.72 4.43
C LEU A 15 40.73 35.21 4.59
N ALA A 16 40.86 34.68 5.80
CA ALA A 16 40.55 33.28 6.12
C ALA A 16 39.02 33.11 6.20
N LEU A 17 38.43 32.50 5.16
CA LEU A 17 37.02 32.10 5.14
C LEU A 17 36.87 30.79 5.95
N THR A 18 36.43 30.88 7.20
CA THR A 18 36.09 29.73 8.02
C THR A 18 34.77 29.17 7.55
N ILE A 19 34.80 28.12 6.71
CA ILE A 19 33.63 27.30 6.38
C ILE A 19 33.33 26.46 7.63
N GLY A 20 32.34 26.90 8.40
CA GLY A 20 31.77 26.08 9.48
C GLY A 20 31.08 24.84 8.89
N LEU A 21 31.74 23.68 8.94
CA LEU A 21 31.05 22.40 8.75
C LEU A 21 30.11 22.23 9.94
N GLY A 22 28.84 22.60 9.75
CA GLY A 22 27.76 22.18 10.63
C GLY A 22 27.62 20.66 10.53
N ALA A 23 28.12 19.92 11.52
CA ALA A 23 27.83 18.52 11.65
C ALA A 23 26.31 18.37 11.83
N ALA A 24 25.61 17.92 10.76
CA ALA A 24 24.23 17.50 10.88
C ALA A 24 24.20 16.30 11.85
N ALA A 25 23.65 16.53 13.06
CA ALA A 25 23.42 15.45 13.99
C ALA A 25 22.57 14.37 13.29
N PRO A 26 22.89 13.06 13.45
CA PRO A 26 22.06 12.02 12.91
C PRO A 26 20.65 12.20 13.46
N ALA A 27 19.68 12.41 12.55
CA ALA A 27 18.29 12.50 12.95
C ALA A 27 17.86 11.14 13.48
N LEU A 28 17.60 11.06 14.79
CA LEU A 28 17.05 9.86 15.41
C LEU A 28 15.69 9.54 14.74
N ALA A 29 15.49 8.28 14.37
CA ALA A 29 14.20 7.82 13.91
C ALA A 29 13.16 8.00 15.02
N ALA A 30 11.93 8.34 14.64
CA ALA A 30 10.82 8.53 15.59
C ALA A 30 10.63 7.25 16.43
N GLN A 31 10.72 7.39 17.76
CA GLN A 31 10.70 6.23 18.65
C GLN A 31 9.26 5.70 18.82
N CYS A 32 9.09 4.40 18.60
CA CYS A 32 7.82 3.73 18.84
C CYS A 32 7.42 3.77 20.33
N GLY A 33 6.12 3.59 20.61
CA GLY A 33 5.56 3.55 21.95
C GLY A 33 4.44 2.53 22.08
N ASN A 34 4.03 2.25 23.31
CA ASN A 34 3.01 1.23 23.60
C ASN A 34 1.72 1.83 24.21
N SER A 35 1.59 3.15 24.23
CA SER A 35 0.42 3.86 24.75
C SER A 35 0.18 5.17 24.01
N ALA A 36 -1.04 5.72 24.10
CA ALA A 36 -1.40 6.96 23.41
C ALA A 36 -0.57 8.20 23.82
N GLY A 37 0.09 8.19 24.98
CA GLY A 37 0.73 9.37 25.56
C GLY A 37 1.86 9.96 24.72
N GLY A 38 2.65 9.14 24.05
CA GLY A 38 3.77 9.59 23.22
C GLY A 38 3.41 9.85 21.76
N PHE A 39 2.19 9.53 21.33
CA PHE A 39 1.80 9.54 19.91
C PHE A 39 1.96 10.91 19.23
N ASN A 40 1.60 12.00 19.92
CA ASN A 40 1.72 13.33 19.32
C ASN A 40 3.18 13.77 19.13
N GLN A 41 4.06 13.43 20.08
CA GLN A 41 5.49 13.69 19.94
C GLN A 41 6.06 12.88 18.78
N TRP A 42 5.81 11.56 18.76
CA TRP A 42 6.21 10.68 17.66
C TRP A 42 5.74 11.21 16.30
N LYS A 43 4.49 11.68 16.21
CA LYS A 43 3.93 12.23 14.97
C LYS A 43 4.71 13.44 14.46
N GLN A 44 5.17 14.32 15.35
CA GLN A 44 6.02 15.47 14.97
C GLN A 44 7.40 15.00 14.46
N GLU A 45 8.00 14.03 15.13
CA GLU A 45 9.28 13.46 14.72
C GLU A 45 9.15 12.72 13.38
N PHE A 46 8.11 11.92 13.22
CA PHE A 46 7.82 11.20 11.97
C PHE A 46 7.47 12.17 10.82
N ALA A 47 6.82 13.29 11.09
CA ALA A 47 6.57 14.33 10.08
C ALA A 47 7.88 14.83 9.46
N GLN A 48 8.92 15.05 10.26
CA GLN A 48 10.24 15.45 9.78
C GLN A 48 10.91 14.31 8.98
N GLU A 49 10.75 13.06 9.42
CA GLU A 49 11.24 11.88 8.71
C GLU A 49 10.56 11.74 7.33
N ALA A 50 9.24 11.91 7.25
CA ALA A 50 8.49 11.87 6.01
C ALA A 50 8.95 12.96 5.01
N VAL A 51 9.21 14.18 5.49
CA VAL A 51 9.76 15.25 4.63
C VAL A 51 11.15 14.89 4.13
N ARG A 52 12.03 14.34 4.99
CA ARG A 52 13.36 13.87 4.56
C ARG A 52 13.29 12.72 3.56
N ALA A 53 12.25 11.88 3.66
CA ALA A 53 11.97 10.82 2.69
C ALA A 53 11.36 11.33 1.37
N GLY A 54 11.19 12.63 1.20
CA GLY A 54 10.73 13.27 -0.04
C GLY A 54 9.22 13.57 -0.10
N ILE A 55 8.47 13.37 0.98
CA ILE A 55 7.05 13.75 1.05
C ILE A 55 6.94 15.26 1.23
N SER A 56 6.10 15.92 0.44
CA SER A 56 5.89 17.36 0.56
C SER A 56 5.31 17.76 1.91
N GLN A 57 5.65 18.94 2.39
CA GLN A 57 5.09 19.50 3.63
C GLN A 57 3.56 19.62 3.55
N GLY A 58 3.01 19.96 2.38
CA GLY A 58 1.56 20.04 2.15
C GLY A 58 0.86 18.70 2.40
N THR A 59 1.43 17.61 1.92
CA THR A 59 0.91 16.26 2.18
C THR A 59 1.04 15.87 3.65
N VAL A 60 2.17 16.15 4.28
CA VAL A 60 2.34 15.91 5.73
C VAL A 60 1.29 16.65 6.54
N GLN A 61 1.07 17.95 6.27
CA GLN A 61 0.08 18.76 6.99
C GLN A 61 -1.36 18.31 6.75
N SER A 62 -1.70 17.90 5.53
CA SER A 62 -3.09 17.54 5.19
C SER A 62 -3.45 16.08 5.51
N ALA A 63 -2.50 15.16 5.51
CA ALA A 63 -2.74 13.73 5.68
C ALA A 63 -2.26 13.18 7.03
N LEU A 64 -1.04 13.54 7.48
CA LEU A 64 -0.45 13.00 8.70
C LEU A 64 -0.86 13.80 9.95
N MET A 65 -0.73 15.12 9.91
CA MET A 65 -0.94 15.95 11.13
C MET A 65 -2.35 15.83 11.73
N PRO A 66 -3.45 15.66 10.94
CA PRO A 66 -4.80 15.46 11.49
C PRO A 66 -5.03 14.09 12.15
N THR A 67 -4.07 13.14 12.06
CA THR A 67 -4.23 11.78 12.59
C THR A 67 -4.29 11.77 14.12
N SER A 68 -5.02 10.80 14.65
CA SER A 68 -5.13 10.52 16.07
C SER A 68 -4.82 9.05 16.36
N TYR A 69 -4.30 8.77 17.56
CA TYR A 69 -4.11 7.41 18.04
C TYR A 69 -5.44 6.68 18.18
N SER A 70 -5.50 5.44 17.67
CA SER A 70 -6.72 4.64 17.68
C SER A 70 -6.59 3.39 18.54
N ASN A 71 -7.20 3.40 19.72
CA ASN A 71 -7.34 2.21 20.56
C ASN A 71 -8.08 1.07 19.85
N GLN A 72 -9.02 1.40 18.95
CA GLN A 72 -9.74 0.42 18.15
C GLN A 72 -8.78 -0.34 17.21
N VAL A 73 -7.88 0.37 16.54
CA VAL A 73 -6.86 -0.25 15.66
C VAL A 73 -5.96 -1.18 16.47
N ILE A 74 -5.48 -0.74 17.63
CA ILE A 74 -4.66 -1.57 18.51
C ILE A 74 -5.42 -2.82 18.96
N LYS A 75 -6.69 -2.70 19.33
CA LYS A 75 -7.52 -3.85 19.71
C LYS A 75 -7.66 -4.85 18.55
N LEU A 76 -7.90 -4.37 17.33
CA LEU A 76 -8.00 -5.22 16.15
C LEU A 76 -6.66 -5.90 15.83
N ASP A 77 -5.55 -5.16 15.96
CA ASP A 77 -4.21 -5.67 15.74
C ASP A 77 -3.81 -6.77 16.75
N ARG A 78 -4.19 -6.64 18.02
CA ARG A 78 -3.93 -7.63 19.07
C ARG A 78 -4.84 -8.86 18.98
N ASN A 79 -6.03 -8.72 18.41
CA ASN A 79 -7.02 -9.78 18.27
C ASN A 79 -6.89 -10.57 16.95
N GLN A 80 -5.76 -10.46 16.25
CA GLN A 80 -5.48 -11.30 15.10
C GLN A 80 -5.17 -12.74 15.57
N HIS A 81 -6.18 -13.59 15.52
CA HIS A 81 -5.98 -15.02 15.69
C HIS A 81 -5.62 -15.68 14.35
N SER A 82 -4.69 -16.64 14.37
CA SER A 82 -4.43 -17.48 13.21
C SER A 82 -5.74 -18.14 12.78
N MET A 83 -6.07 -18.06 11.49
CA MET A 83 -7.28 -18.70 10.96
C MET A 83 -7.07 -20.23 10.89
N ASN A 84 -7.18 -20.89 12.03
CA ASN A 84 -7.13 -22.34 12.11
C ASN A 84 -8.56 -22.90 11.90
N ILE A 85 -9.10 -22.70 10.69
CA ILE A 85 -10.43 -23.15 10.28
C ILE A 85 -10.32 -24.04 9.04
N SER A 86 -11.25 -24.97 8.89
CA SER A 86 -11.30 -25.83 7.71
C SER A 86 -11.53 -25.02 6.41
N LEU A 87 -11.09 -25.56 5.27
CA LEU A 87 -11.37 -24.97 3.96
C LEU A 87 -12.87 -24.75 3.73
N GLU A 88 -13.69 -25.72 4.13
CA GLU A 88 -15.14 -25.66 4.00
C GLU A 88 -15.72 -24.47 4.79
N ALA A 89 -15.37 -24.35 6.08
CA ALA A 89 -15.81 -23.23 6.92
C ALA A 89 -15.32 -21.87 6.38
N PHE A 90 -14.10 -21.82 5.82
CA PHE A 90 -13.58 -20.65 5.19
C PHE A 90 -14.38 -20.27 3.93
N MET A 91 -14.67 -21.25 3.07
CA MET A 91 -15.49 -21.06 1.86
C MET A 91 -16.90 -20.56 2.19
N GLN A 92 -17.55 -21.14 3.20
CA GLN A 92 -18.89 -20.69 3.64
C GLN A 92 -18.89 -19.22 4.06
N ARG A 93 -17.81 -18.74 4.69
CA ARG A 93 -17.70 -17.34 5.16
C ARG A 93 -17.29 -16.37 4.07
N ARG A 94 -16.33 -16.74 3.20
CA ARG A 94 -15.66 -15.82 2.28
C ARG A 94 -16.08 -15.99 0.82
N ALA A 95 -16.58 -17.14 0.43
CA ALA A 95 -17.03 -17.45 -0.93
C ALA A 95 -18.32 -18.32 -0.93
N PRO A 96 -19.39 -17.89 -0.24
CA PRO A 96 -20.65 -18.63 -0.20
C PRO A 96 -21.25 -18.77 -1.61
N ALA A 97 -22.23 -19.68 -1.77
CA ALA A 97 -22.91 -19.93 -3.04
C ALA A 97 -23.49 -18.64 -3.69
N SER A 98 -23.96 -17.70 -2.86
CA SER A 98 -24.42 -16.39 -3.33
C SER A 98 -23.32 -15.58 -4.02
N PHE A 99 -22.06 -15.69 -3.56
CA PHE A 99 -20.92 -15.02 -4.18
C PHE A 99 -20.54 -15.67 -5.50
N VAL A 100 -20.64 -17.01 -5.61
CA VAL A 100 -20.46 -17.71 -6.90
C VAL A 100 -21.47 -17.19 -7.92
N LYS A 101 -22.76 -17.14 -7.57
CA LYS A 101 -23.82 -16.61 -8.46
C LYS A 101 -23.57 -15.14 -8.84
N LYS A 102 -23.19 -14.30 -7.86
CA LYS A 102 -22.86 -12.87 -8.07
C LYS A 102 -21.63 -12.72 -8.98
N GLY A 103 -20.55 -13.47 -8.70
CA GLY A 103 -19.31 -13.40 -9.47
C GLY A 103 -19.49 -13.81 -10.94
N LYS A 104 -20.24 -14.88 -11.23
CA LYS A 104 -20.59 -15.27 -12.59
C LYS A 104 -21.35 -14.15 -13.35
N ARG A 105 -22.32 -13.54 -12.68
CA ARG A 105 -23.04 -12.39 -13.25
C ARG A 105 -22.10 -11.20 -13.53
N ILE A 106 -21.19 -10.91 -12.61
CA ILE A 106 -20.17 -9.84 -12.76
C ILE A 106 -19.30 -10.12 -13.99
N ILE A 107 -18.82 -11.36 -14.15
CA ILE A 107 -18.01 -11.76 -15.31
C ILE A 107 -18.78 -11.53 -16.61
N GLN A 108 -20.02 -11.93 -16.68
CA GLN A 108 -20.88 -11.72 -17.86
C GLN A 108 -21.12 -10.23 -18.14
N GLN A 109 -21.49 -9.46 -17.12
CA GLN A 109 -21.80 -8.02 -17.26
C GLN A 109 -20.59 -7.15 -17.60
N ASN A 110 -19.38 -7.62 -17.27
CA ASN A 110 -18.13 -6.89 -17.52
C ASN A 110 -17.20 -7.65 -18.47
N ALA A 111 -17.76 -8.49 -19.36
CA ALA A 111 -16.97 -9.36 -20.23
C ALA A 111 -15.95 -8.60 -21.07
N GLY A 112 -16.31 -7.44 -21.64
CA GLY A 112 -15.42 -6.60 -22.44
C GLY A 112 -14.19 -6.15 -21.64
N LEU A 113 -14.41 -5.59 -20.45
CA LEU A 113 -13.33 -5.13 -19.55
C LEU A 113 -12.45 -6.31 -19.10
N LEU A 114 -13.06 -7.39 -18.60
CA LEU A 114 -12.34 -8.54 -18.07
C LEU A 114 -11.54 -9.28 -19.14
N ASN A 115 -12.08 -9.45 -20.35
CA ASN A 115 -11.35 -10.04 -21.48
C ASN A 115 -10.17 -9.15 -21.92
N SER A 116 -10.33 -7.82 -21.90
CA SER A 116 -9.23 -6.89 -22.17
C SER A 116 -8.11 -7.01 -21.14
N ILE A 117 -8.45 -7.07 -19.85
CA ILE A 117 -7.49 -7.25 -18.76
C ILE A 117 -6.80 -8.61 -18.87
N GLU A 118 -7.54 -9.69 -19.08
CA GLU A 118 -6.99 -11.03 -19.27
C GLU A 118 -6.01 -11.07 -20.44
N LYS A 119 -6.37 -10.48 -21.58
CA LYS A 119 -5.49 -10.35 -22.76
C LYS A 119 -4.22 -9.55 -22.44
N SER A 120 -4.31 -8.46 -21.70
CA SER A 120 -3.19 -7.57 -21.42
C SER A 120 -2.22 -8.14 -20.38
N TYR A 121 -2.73 -8.80 -19.35
CA TYR A 121 -1.93 -9.29 -18.22
C TYR A 121 -1.72 -10.80 -18.21
N GLY A 122 -2.48 -11.56 -19.01
CA GLY A 122 -2.43 -13.01 -19.05
C GLY A 122 -2.96 -13.70 -17.79
N VAL A 123 -3.74 -13.00 -16.99
CA VAL A 123 -4.34 -13.49 -15.74
C VAL A 123 -5.82 -13.79 -15.99
N GLN A 124 -6.24 -15.02 -15.71
CA GLN A 124 -7.60 -15.45 -15.92
C GLN A 124 -8.58 -14.57 -15.11
N LYS A 125 -9.65 -14.12 -15.75
CA LYS A 125 -10.66 -13.22 -15.15
C LYS A 125 -11.33 -13.81 -13.91
N GLU A 126 -11.45 -15.11 -13.84
CA GLU A 126 -12.06 -15.82 -12.69
C GLU A 126 -11.23 -15.63 -11.42
N ILE A 127 -9.89 -15.65 -11.50
CA ILE A 127 -9.00 -15.38 -10.36
C ILE A 127 -9.14 -13.92 -9.91
N ILE A 128 -9.16 -12.97 -10.86
CA ILE A 128 -9.28 -11.54 -10.56
C ILE A 128 -10.60 -11.27 -9.83
N VAL A 129 -11.70 -11.80 -10.35
CA VAL A 129 -13.03 -11.64 -9.77
C VAL A 129 -13.18 -12.40 -8.44
N ALA A 130 -12.52 -13.57 -8.30
CA ALA A 130 -12.49 -14.29 -7.04
C ALA A 130 -11.77 -13.52 -5.93
N ILE A 131 -10.63 -12.91 -6.21
CA ILE A 131 -9.93 -12.01 -5.28
C ILE A 131 -10.88 -10.88 -4.86
N TRP A 132 -11.46 -10.17 -5.82
CA TRP A 132 -12.37 -9.06 -5.54
C TRP A 132 -13.57 -9.48 -4.67
N GLY A 133 -14.11 -10.68 -4.94
CA GLY A 133 -15.19 -11.26 -4.13
C GLY A 133 -14.76 -11.54 -2.70
N MET A 134 -13.62 -12.21 -2.51
CA MET A 134 -13.14 -12.62 -1.19
C MET A 134 -12.67 -11.44 -0.34
N GLU A 135 -12.10 -10.41 -0.93
CA GLU A 135 -11.60 -9.25 -0.18
C GLU A 135 -12.75 -8.36 0.33
N THR A 136 -13.65 -7.98 -0.55
CA THR A 136 -14.63 -6.94 -0.22
C THR A 136 -16.08 -7.25 -0.62
N GLY A 137 -16.38 -8.49 -1.04
CA GLY A 137 -17.70 -8.82 -1.58
C GLY A 137 -17.99 -8.07 -2.89
N PHE A 138 -16.98 -7.97 -3.74
CA PHE A 138 -17.03 -7.24 -5.02
C PHE A 138 -17.22 -5.73 -4.80
N GLY A 139 -16.40 -5.13 -3.96
CA GLY A 139 -16.39 -3.71 -3.65
C GLY A 139 -17.47 -3.25 -2.67
N ALA A 140 -18.30 -4.15 -2.15
CA ALA A 140 -19.40 -3.77 -1.27
C ALA A 140 -18.93 -3.34 0.13
N ASN A 141 -17.75 -3.78 0.58
CA ASN A 141 -17.23 -3.52 1.93
C ASN A 141 -15.71 -3.34 1.94
N SER A 142 -15.25 -2.21 1.43
CA SER A 142 -13.82 -1.87 1.35
C SER A 142 -13.24 -1.27 2.64
N GLY A 143 -14.04 -1.18 3.71
CA GLY A 143 -13.66 -0.52 4.96
C GLY A 143 -13.97 0.98 4.94
N SER A 144 -14.03 1.57 6.13
CA SER A 144 -14.39 2.98 6.34
C SER A 144 -13.44 3.72 7.28
N MET A 145 -12.39 3.05 7.76
CA MET A 145 -11.42 3.63 8.69
C MET A 145 -10.50 4.59 7.94
N ASN A 146 -10.10 5.67 8.61
CA ASN A 146 -9.09 6.58 8.07
C ASN A 146 -7.73 5.85 8.02
N ILE A 147 -7.21 5.65 6.82
CA ILE A 147 -5.97 4.89 6.58
C ILE A 147 -4.78 5.54 7.29
N PHE A 148 -4.67 6.88 7.27
CA PHE A 148 -3.55 7.56 7.92
C PHE A 148 -3.58 7.40 9.44
N SER A 149 -4.77 7.52 10.09
CA SER A 149 -4.88 7.28 11.53
C SER A 149 -4.58 5.82 11.89
N SER A 150 -5.03 4.87 11.05
CA SER A 150 -4.74 3.45 11.23
C SER A 150 -3.24 3.17 11.11
N LEU A 151 -2.61 3.59 10.01
CA LEU A 151 -1.19 3.37 9.76
C LEU A 151 -0.30 4.12 10.74
N ALA A 152 -0.62 5.37 11.09
CA ALA A 152 0.14 6.14 12.08
C ALA A 152 0.09 5.47 13.47
N THR A 153 -1.08 4.96 13.87
CA THR A 153 -1.22 4.20 15.12
C THR A 153 -0.34 2.94 15.12
N LEU A 154 -0.35 2.18 14.02
CA LEU A 154 0.41 0.94 13.90
C LEU A 154 1.92 1.17 13.68
N ALA A 155 2.30 2.27 13.01
CA ALA A 155 3.70 2.69 12.86
C ALA A 155 4.28 3.17 14.19
N TYR A 156 3.48 3.84 15.01
CA TYR A 156 3.88 4.20 16.36
C TYR A 156 3.95 3.01 17.31
N ASP A 157 3.07 2.01 17.19
CA ASP A 157 3.09 0.81 18.03
C ASP A 157 4.34 -0.04 17.83
N CYS A 158 5.10 -0.36 18.90
CA CYS A 158 6.38 -1.05 18.79
C CYS A 158 6.30 -2.47 18.24
N ARG A 159 5.12 -3.10 18.19
CA ARG A 159 5.00 -4.51 17.79
C ARG A 159 5.43 -4.78 16.35
N ARG A 160 5.05 -3.88 15.41
CA ARG A 160 5.38 -3.98 13.98
C ARG A 160 5.72 -2.61 13.38
N SER A 161 6.34 -1.73 14.19
CA SER A 161 6.61 -0.34 13.83
C SER A 161 7.30 -0.22 12.46
N ALA A 162 8.39 -0.92 12.22
CA ALA A 162 9.14 -0.82 10.97
C ALA A 162 8.28 -1.12 9.74
N PHE A 163 7.46 -2.18 9.79
CA PHE A 163 6.57 -2.54 8.68
C PHE A 163 5.54 -1.43 8.40
N PHE A 164 4.89 -0.93 9.44
CA PHE A 164 3.84 0.08 9.25
C PHE A 164 4.38 1.49 8.99
N THR A 165 5.62 1.79 9.40
CA THR A 165 6.34 3.01 8.98
C THR A 165 6.50 3.06 7.46
N GLU A 166 6.91 1.96 6.84
CA GLU A 166 7.02 1.88 5.38
C GLU A 166 5.66 2.01 4.67
N GLU A 167 4.61 1.39 5.21
CA GLU A 167 3.24 1.51 4.67
C GLU A 167 2.69 2.94 4.84
N LEU A 168 2.98 3.62 5.95
CA LEU A 168 2.56 5.01 6.17
C LEU A 168 3.27 5.98 5.20
N LEU A 169 4.57 5.82 5.01
CA LEU A 169 5.32 6.60 4.01
C LEU A 169 4.76 6.36 2.60
N ALA A 170 4.46 5.11 2.25
CA ALA A 170 3.85 4.78 0.98
C ALA A 170 2.45 5.39 0.82
N ALA A 171 1.62 5.40 1.88
CA ALA A 171 0.30 6.02 1.86
C ALA A 171 0.39 7.54 1.67
N LEU A 172 1.37 8.21 2.32
CA LEU A 172 1.64 9.62 2.09
C LEU A 172 2.09 9.89 0.65
N ALA A 173 2.95 9.04 0.09
CA ALA A 173 3.41 9.16 -1.30
C ALA A 173 2.28 9.00 -2.33
N ILE A 174 1.25 8.21 -2.07
CA ILE A 174 0.05 8.09 -2.92
C ILE A 174 -0.67 9.44 -3.03
N VAL A 175 -0.84 10.13 -1.90
CA VAL A 175 -1.46 11.47 -1.86
C VAL A 175 -0.54 12.51 -2.50
N ASP A 176 0.74 12.47 -2.20
CA ASP A 176 1.74 13.41 -2.73
C ASP A 176 1.84 13.35 -4.26
N ARG A 177 1.69 12.15 -4.82
CA ARG A 177 1.61 11.91 -6.27
C ARG A 177 0.29 12.39 -6.90
N GLY A 178 -0.71 12.72 -6.09
CA GLY A 178 -2.02 13.19 -6.55
C GLY A 178 -2.99 12.10 -7.00
N ASP A 179 -2.69 10.82 -6.75
CA ASP A 179 -3.60 9.72 -7.11
C ASP A 179 -4.91 9.78 -6.31
N MET A 180 -4.82 10.13 -5.02
CA MET A 180 -5.98 10.26 -4.13
C MET A 180 -5.81 11.46 -3.18
N LYS A 181 -6.94 12.05 -2.76
CA LYS A 181 -6.97 13.08 -1.70
C LYS A 181 -6.92 12.41 -0.32
N PRO A 182 -6.39 13.08 0.74
CA PRO A 182 -6.39 12.53 2.10
C PRO A 182 -7.78 12.09 2.59
N SER A 183 -8.84 12.82 2.23
CA SER A 183 -10.23 12.50 2.59
C SER A 183 -10.79 11.23 1.93
N GLN A 184 -10.21 10.81 0.81
CA GLN A 184 -10.58 9.58 0.09
C GLN A 184 -9.87 8.34 0.64
N MET A 185 -8.76 8.52 1.40
CA MET A 185 -7.97 7.43 1.97
C MET A 185 -8.72 6.76 3.13
N LYS A 186 -9.73 5.98 2.76
CA LYS A 186 -10.53 5.13 3.65
C LYS A 186 -10.35 3.68 3.25
N GLY A 187 -10.28 2.81 4.25
CA GLY A 187 -10.02 1.39 4.02
C GLY A 187 -10.21 0.54 5.27
N ALA A 188 -9.51 -0.60 5.33
CA ALA A 188 -9.54 -1.46 6.49
C ALA A 188 -8.61 -0.97 7.61
N TRP A 189 -8.67 -1.65 8.74
CA TRP A 189 -8.01 -1.21 9.99
C TRP A 189 -6.48 -1.26 9.94
N ALA A 190 -5.87 -2.12 9.10
CA ALA A 190 -4.42 -2.18 8.94
C ALA A 190 -3.90 -1.34 7.76
N GLY A 191 -4.76 -0.45 7.21
CA GLY A 191 -4.37 0.49 6.18
C GLY A 191 -4.51 -0.04 4.76
N GLU A 192 -5.23 -1.15 4.58
CA GLU A 192 -5.50 -1.70 3.25
C GLU A 192 -6.44 -0.78 2.47
N ILE A 193 -6.11 -0.57 1.19
CA ILE A 193 -6.74 0.42 0.30
C ILE A 193 -7.62 -0.26 -0.73
N GLY A 194 -8.83 0.26 -0.89
CA GLY A 194 -9.69 -0.01 -2.04
C GLY A 194 -10.33 -1.39 -2.05
N GLN A 195 -10.89 -1.73 -3.20
CA GLN A 195 -11.81 -2.85 -3.32
C GLN A 195 -11.13 -4.23 -3.33
N THR A 196 -9.83 -4.31 -3.51
CA THR A 196 -9.02 -5.53 -3.40
C THR A 196 -7.98 -5.47 -2.29
N GLN A 197 -8.13 -4.51 -1.37
CA GLN A 197 -7.37 -4.43 -0.11
C GLN A 197 -5.84 -4.39 -0.31
N PHE A 198 -5.39 -3.52 -1.22
CA PHE A 198 -3.95 -3.31 -1.44
C PHE A 198 -3.30 -2.64 -0.22
N LEU A 199 -2.14 -3.14 0.19
CA LEU A 199 -1.25 -2.37 1.04
C LEU A 199 -0.68 -1.17 0.26
N ALA A 200 -0.35 -0.09 0.94
CA ALA A 200 0.08 1.16 0.29
C ALA A 200 1.36 0.97 -0.57
N LYS A 201 2.33 0.17 -0.12
CA LYS A 201 3.52 -0.18 -0.92
C LYS A 201 3.14 -0.95 -2.19
N ASN A 202 2.21 -1.88 -2.08
CA ASN A 202 1.72 -2.62 -3.25
C ASN A 202 0.95 -1.71 -4.21
N TYR A 203 0.18 -0.75 -3.68
CA TYR A 203 -0.45 0.27 -4.50
C TYR A 203 0.59 1.05 -5.33
N LEU A 204 1.64 1.58 -4.70
CA LEU A 204 2.69 2.33 -5.42
C LEU A 204 3.38 1.52 -6.51
N ARG A 205 3.56 0.21 -6.29
CA ARG A 205 4.27 -0.69 -7.21
C ARG A 205 3.40 -1.25 -8.33
N PHE A 206 2.13 -1.54 -8.05
CA PHE A 206 1.32 -2.38 -8.91
C PHE A 206 0.00 -1.74 -9.36
N ALA A 207 -0.44 -0.62 -8.73
CA ALA A 207 -1.64 0.06 -9.18
C ALA A 207 -1.43 0.65 -10.58
N VAL A 208 -2.40 0.43 -11.46
CA VAL A 208 -2.43 0.91 -12.83
C VAL A 208 -3.72 1.67 -13.11
N ASP A 209 -3.64 2.60 -14.03
CA ASP A 209 -4.79 3.30 -14.61
C ASP A 209 -5.44 2.38 -15.65
N GLY A 210 -6.48 1.69 -15.25
CA GLY A 210 -7.15 0.67 -16.06
C GLY A 210 -8.20 1.24 -17.01
N ASP A 211 -8.69 2.47 -16.77
CA ASP A 211 -9.66 3.17 -17.61
C ASP A 211 -9.05 4.30 -18.46
N GLY A 212 -7.76 4.59 -18.28
CA GLY A 212 -7.00 5.57 -19.07
C GLY A 212 -7.31 7.03 -18.72
N ASN A 213 -7.80 7.31 -17.49
CA ASN A 213 -8.17 8.65 -17.07
C ASN A 213 -7.03 9.46 -16.43
N GLY A 214 -5.81 8.88 -16.35
CA GLY A 214 -4.62 9.47 -15.77
C GLY A 214 -4.49 9.28 -14.26
N ARG A 215 -5.37 8.51 -13.62
CA ARG A 215 -5.38 8.25 -12.17
C ARG A 215 -5.44 6.75 -11.90
N ARG A 216 -5.11 6.37 -10.68
CA ARG A 216 -5.21 4.99 -10.18
C ARG A 216 -6.18 4.97 -9.01
N ASP A 217 -7.46 4.83 -9.27
CA ASP A 217 -8.50 4.87 -8.22
C ASP A 217 -8.95 3.45 -7.84
N LEU A 218 -8.26 2.82 -6.90
CA LEU A 218 -8.62 1.48 -6.40
C LEU A 218 -9.86 1.50 -5.48
N ILE A 219 -10.45 2.67 -5.23
CA ILE A 219 -11.65 2.82 -4.40
C ILE A 219 -12.90 2.85 -5.29
N ASN A 220 -12.91 3.66 -6.36
CA ASN A 220 -14.11 3.93 -7.14
C ASN A 220 -14.06 3.38 -8.58
N SER A 221 -12.85 3.26 -9.19
CA SER A 221 -12.70 2.71 -10.54
C SER A 221 -12.59 1.19 -10.54
N LYS A 222 -13.63 0.52 -11.00
CA LYS A 222 -13.62 -0.93 -11.19
C LYS A 222 -12.51 -1.37 -12.17
N ALA A 223 -12.24 -0.60 -13.20
CA ALA A 223 -11.22 -0.91 -14.19
C ALA A 223 -9.83 -0.89 -13.54
N ASP A 224 -9.52 0.14 -12.74
CA ASP A 224 -8.25 0.24 -12.03
C ASP A 224 -8.07 -0.89 -11.01
N VAL A 225 -9.13 -1.20 -10.26
CA VAL A 225 -9.14 -2.29 -9.26
C VAL A 225 -8.78 -3.63 -9.92
N LEU A 226 -9.48 -3.99 -11.00
CA LEU A 226 -9.30 -5.29 -11.64
C LEU A 226 -7.99 -5.38 -12.43
N ALA A 227 -7.62 -4.31 -13.14
CA ALA A 227 -6.34 -4.23 -13.85
C ALA A 227 -5.14 -4.25 -12.89
N SER A 228 -5.21 -3.52 -11.77
CA SER A 228 -4.15 -3.52 -10.75
C SER A 228 -4.00 -4.89 -10.09
N THR A 229 -5.10 -5.58 -9.82
CA THR A 229 -5.08 -6.95 -9.29
C THR A 229 -4.41 -7.91 -10.27
N ALA A 230 -4.75 -7.81 -11.55
CA ALA A 230 -4.09 -8.61 -12.60
C ALA A 230 -2.61 -8.26 -12.73
N ASN A 231 -2.25 -6.97 -12.73
CA ASN A 231 -0.87 -6.51 -12.77
C ASN A 231 -0.05 -7.04 -11.59
N PHE A 232 -0.61 -7.00 -10.37
CA PHE A 232 0.05 -7.59 -9.20
C PHE A 232 0.43 -9.06 -9.44
N LEU A 233 -0.52 -9.89 -9.84
CA LEU A 233 -0.28 -11.32 -10.09
C LEU A 233 0.74 -11.52 -11.23
N ARG A 234 0.62 -10.75 -12.32
CA ARG A 234 1.55 -10.81 -13.45
C ARG A 234 2.98 -10.49 -13.04
N GLN A 235 3.18 -9.44 -12.25
CA GLN A 235 4.50 -9.02 -11.75
C GLN A 235 5.12 -9.99 -10.75
N HIS A 236 4.30 -10.83 -10.09
CA HIS A 236 4.76 -11.93 -9.25
C HIS A 236 4.98 -13.25 -10.00
N GLY A 237 4.94 -13.22 -11.34
CA GLY A 237 5.29 -14.37 -12.17
C GLY A 237 4.10 -15.24 -12.61
N TRP A 238 2.87 -14.71 -12.60
CA TRP A 238 1.73 -15.41 -13.18
C TRP A 238 1.99 -15.81 -14.62
N ARG A 239 1.79 -17.08 -14.92
CA ARG A 239 2.01 -17.68 -16.24
C ARG A 239 0.69 -17.73 -17.01
N PRO A 240 0.57 -17.02 -18.15
CA PRO A 240 -0.63 -17.05 -18.97
C PRO A 240 -1.00 -18.49 -19.39
N GLY A 241 -2.27 -18.84 -19.29
CA GLY A 241 -2.77 -20.16 -19.68
C GLY A 241 -2.43 -21.32 -18.73
N ALA A 242 -1.54 -21.13 -17.74
CA ALA A 242 -1.23 -22.17 -16.77
C ALA A 242 -2.32 -22.24 -15.69
N GLY A 243 -2.49 -23.45 -15.12
CA GLY A 243 -3.45 -23.70 -14.04
C GLY A 243 -3.05 -23.05 -12.72
N TYR A 244 -4.04 -22.87 -11.83
CA TYR A 244 -3.91 -22.21 -10.53
C TYR A 244 -4.44 -23.07 -9.38
N GLN A 245 -4.74 -24.36 -9.62
CA GLN A 245 -5.11 -25.29 -8.57
C GLN A 245 -3.88 -25.77 -7.79
N GLN A 246 -4.08 -26.35 -6.61
CA GLN A 246 -2.99 -26.87 -5.81
C GLN A 246 -2.14 -27.86 -6.62
N GLY A 247 -0.84 -27.60 -6.70
CA GLY A 247 0.11 -28.37 -7.51
C GLY A 247 0.34 -27.81 -8.92
N GLU A 248 -0.46 -26.84 -9.36
CA GLU A 248 -0.28 -26.19 -10.67
C GLU A 248 0.62 -24.94 -10.57
N PRO A 249 1.20 -24.47 -11.70
CA PRO A 249 2.25 -23.44 -11.69
C PRO A 249 1.87 -22.12 -11.03
N ASN A 250 0.63 -21.65 -11.21
CA ASN A 250 0.17 -20.36 -10.67
C ASN A 250 -0.30 -20.44 -9.21
N PHE A 251 -0.46 -21.65 -8.64
CA PHE A 251 -0.89 -21.76 -7.25
C PHE A 251 0.09 -21.11 -6.27
N ALA A 252 1.39 -21.25 -6.52
CA ALA A 252 2.44 -20.67 -5.68
C ALA A 252 2.36 -19.13 -5.63
N ILE A 253 1.92 -18.48 -6.72
CA ILE A 253 1.78 -17.02 -6.82
C ILE A 253 0.68 -16.48 -5.91
N LEU A 254 -0.33 -17.29 -5.58
CA LEU A 254 -1.40 -16.88 -4.65
C LEU A 254 -0.89 -16.58 -3.24
N ARG A 255 0.29 -17.12 -2.88
CA ARG A 255 0.97 -16.84 -1.62
C ARG A 255 1.44 -15.38 -1.52
N ASP A 256 1.81 -14.77 -2.64
CA ASP A 256 2.25 -13.37 -2.66
C ASP A 256 1.07 -12.43 -2.44
N TRP A 257 -0.14 -12.85 -2.83
CA TRP A 257 -1.37 -12.16 -2.48
C TRP A 257 -1.75 -12.36 -1.01
N ASN A 258 -1.79 -13.61 -0.54
CA ASN A 258 -2.10 -13.92 0.85
C ASN A 258 -1.37 -15.20 1.32
N ARG A 259 -0.60 -15.06 2.41
CA ARG A 259 0.25 -16.15 2.93
C ARG A 259 -0.51 -17.27 3.60
N ALA A 260 -1.79 -17.09 3.95
CA ALA A 260 -2.59 -18.14 4.60
C ALA A 260 -2.95 -19.27 3.61
N GLY A 261 -2.49 -20.49 3.87
CA GLY A 261 -2.71 -21.62 2.98
C GLY A 261 -4.19 -21.94 2.74
N VAL A 262 -5.05 -21.76 3.75
CA VAL A 262 -6.50 -21.89 3.61
C VAL A 262 -7.08 -20.87 2.64
N TYR A 263 -6.57 -19.62 2.65
CA TYR A 263 -6.98 -18.57 1.72
C TYR A 263 -6.63 -18.97 0.28
N GLN A 264 -5.39 -19.41 0.02
CA GLN A 264 -4.92 -19.81 -1.31
C GLN A 264 -5.77 -20.91 -1.91
N LYS A 265 -6.05 -21.97 -1.12
CA LYS A 265 -6.92 -23.08 -1.54
C LYS A 265 -8.35 -22.60 -1.82
N ALA A 266 -8.90 -21.77 -0.95
CA ALA A 266 -10.24 -21.22 -1.11
C ALA A 266 -10.35 -20.34 -2.35
N LEU A 267 -9.34 -19.50 -2.60
CA LEU A 267 -9.30 -18.62 -3.77
C LEU A 267 -9.27 -19.43 -5.07
N ALA A 268 -8.39 -20.43 -5.16
CA ALA A 268 -8.31 -21.32 -6.32
C ALA A 268 -9.64 -22.07 -6.57
N LEU A 269 -10.24 -22.60 -5.51
CA LEU A 269 -11.53 -23.30 -5.59
C LEU A 269 -12.69 -22.33 -5.97
N PHE A 270 -12.70 -21.12 -5.42
CA PHE A 270 -13.71 -20.12 -5.77
C PHE A 270 -13.60 -19.72 -7.24
N ALA A 271 -12.40 -19.44 -7.72
CA ALA A 271 -12.17 -19.11 -9.14
C ALA A 271 -12.64 -20.22 -10.08
N SER A 272 -12.37 -21.51 -9.76
CA SER A 272 -12.91 -22.65 -10.55
C SER A 272 -14.43 -22.67 -10.60
N LYS A 273 -15.10 -22.35 -9.48
CA LYS A 273 -16.58 -22.27 -9.47
C LYS A 273 -17.13 -21.10 -10.27
N LEU A 274 -16.31 -20.07 -10.54
CA LEU A 274 -16.68 -18.95 -11.42
C LEU A 274 -16.51 -19.31 -12.90
N ALA A 275 -15.56 -20.19 -13.24
CA ALA A 275 -15.27 -20.64 -14.60
C ALA A 275 -16.35 -21.61 -15.14
N ASN A 276 -16.90 -22.49 -14.27
CA ASN A 276 -17.91 -23.50 -14.57
C ASN A 276 -19.34 -22.96 -14.34
#